data_5c4eec43680b58f144619d7269df5af2
#
_entry.id   5c4eec43680b58f144619d7269df5af2
#
_cell.length_a   1.000
_cell.length_b   1.000
_cell.length_c   1.000
_cell.angle_alpha   90.00
_cell.angle_beta   90.00
_cell.angle_gamma   90.00
#
_symmetry.space_group_name_H-M   'P 1'
#
loop_
_entity.id
_entity.type
_entity.pdbx_description
1 polymer ?
#
loop_
_entity_poly.entity_id
_entity_poly.type
_entity_poly.pdbx_seq_one_letter_code
_entity_poly.pdbx_strand_id
1 'polypeptide(L)'
;EVEKLFPNLTLLHSNHGSLAFRRAATHGIPEAYLKSYNDVYGVGDGWKWVDHLCVTLPNGLPLYLTHGRSNDAAKVGKTQGMCIVQGHHHSLSKVEWWKPFSVQGKNQKPLWAMQLGCLIDDYSPAFNYNKGQMTAPMLNCGIIINGKPEIIFLDELVK
;
A
#
# COMPACT_ATOMS: atom_id res chain seq x y z
N GLU A 1 -4.77 -11.14 17.14
CA GLU A 1 -4.63 -9.92 17.97
C GLU A 1 -4.87 -8.65 17.18
N VAL A 2 -4.36 -8.52 15.94
CA VAL A 2 -4.55 -7.33 15.09
C VAL A 2 -6.04 -7.06 14.83
N GLU A 3 -6.85 -8.08 14.60
CA GLU A 3 -8.30 -7.96 14.41
C GLU A 3 -9.01 -7.34 15.63
N LYS A 4 -8.54 -7.61 16.85
CA LYS A 4 -9.10 -6.99 18.06
C LYS A 4 -8.89 -5.48 18.10
N LEU A 5 -7.76 -5.02 17.55
CA LEU A 5 -7.44 -3.60 17.45
C LEU A 5 -8.14 -2.93 16.26
N PHE A 6 -8.30 -3.67 15.17
CA PHE A 6 -8.86 -3.21 13.91
C PHE A 6 -9.95 -4.17 13.42
N PRO A 7 -11.14 -4.18 14.05
CA PRO A 7 -12.23 -5.11 13.69
C PRO A 7 -12.77 -4.88 12.27
N ASN A 8 -12.60 -3.68 11.74
CA ASN A 8 -12.91 -3.34 10.34
C ASN A 8 -11.66 -2.83 9.65
N LEU A 9 -11.23 -3.53 8.61
CA LEU A 9 -10.00 -3.22 7.90
C LEU A 9 -10.16 -3.51 6.39
N THR A 10 -9.65 -2.61 5.56
CA THR A 10 -9.52 -2.87 4.12
C THR A 10 -8.06 -3.14 3.80
N LEU A 11 -7.79 -4.32 3.27
CA LEU A 11 -6.45 -4.80 2.94
C LEU A 11 -6.27 -4.83 1.42
N LEU A 12 -5.11 -4.42 0.99
CA LEU A 12 -4.73 -4.46 -0.42
C LEU A 12 -4.00 -5.76 -0.71
N HIS A 13 -4.41 -6.45 -1.77
CA HIS A 13 -3.74 -7.67 -2.20
C HIS A 13 -2.27 -7.39 -2.54
N SER A 14 -1.38 -8.09 -1.86
CA SER A 14 0.04 -8.09 -2.20
C SER A 14 0.33 -9.07 -3.35
N ASN A 15 1.45 -8.84 -4.05
CA ASN A 15 1.89 -9.77 -5.09
C ASN A 15 2.26 -11.16 -4.52
N HIS A 16 2.69 -11.26 -3.27
CA HIS A 16 2.95 -12.53 -2.58
C HIS A 16 1.65 -13.15 -2.05
N GLY A 17 0.80 -12.39 -1.37
CA GLY A 17 -0.47 -12.87 -0.83
C GLY A 17 -1.41 -13.40 -1.91
N SER A 18 -1.46 -12.75 -3.07
CA SER A 18 -2.31 -13.17 -4.20
C SER A 18 -1.71 -14.29 -5.05
N LEU A 19 -0.49 -14.79 -4.74
CA LEU A 19 0.21 -15.76 -5.59
C LEU A 19 -0.56 -17.07 -5.77
N ALA A 20 -1.16 -17.61 -4.71
CA ALA A 20 -1.92 -18.85 -4.77
C ALA A 20 -3.13 -18.72 -5.71
N PHE A 21 -3.88 -17.62 -5.59
CA PHE A 21 -5.04 -17.34 -6.44
C PHE A 21 -4.64 -17.15 -7.90
N ARG A 22 -3.57 -16.40 -8.17
CA ARG A 22 -3.06 -16.20 -9.54
C ARG A 22 -2.58 -17.50 -10.19
N ARG A 23 -1.88 -18.37 -9.44
CA ARG A 23 -1.44 -19.67 -9.93
C ARG A 23 -2.64 -20.60 -10.18
N ALA A 24 -3.60 -20.64 -9.27
CA ALA A 24 -4.82 -21.41 -9.46
C ALA A 24 -5.55 -20.98 -10.74
N ALA A 25 -5.75 -19.69 -10.95
CA ALA A 25 -6.37 -19.15 -12.17
C ALA A 25 -5.58 -19.54 -13.43
N THR A 26 -4.24 -19.48 -13.41
CA THR A 26 -3.38 -19.89 -14.54
C THR A 26 -3.55 -21.39 -14.88
N HIS A 27 -3.84 -22.23 -13.88
CA HIS A 27 -4.09 -23.66 -14.06
C HIS A 27 -5.58 -24.03 -14.22
N GLY A 28 -6.44 -23.03 -14.42
CA GLY A 28 -7.87 -23.26 -14.64
C GLY A 28 -8.62 -23.74 -13.41
N ILE A 29 -8.07 -23.57 -12.21
CA ILE A 29 -8.75 -23.91 -10.95
C ILE A 29 -9.68 -22.76 -10.57
N PRO A 30 -11.01 -22.99 -10.47
CA PRO A 30 -11.96 -21.98 -10.06
C PRO A 30 -11.68 -21.47 -8.64
N GLU A 31 -11.85 -20.17 -8.42
CA GLU A 31 -11.67 -19.53 -7.12
C GLU A 31 -12.54 -20.16 -6.02
N ALA A 32 -13.71 -20.67 -6.37
CA ALA A 32 -14.63 -21.35 -5.45
C ALA A 32 -14.01 -22.58 -4.74
N TYR A 33 -12.91 -23.14 -5.26
CA TYR A 33 -12.18 -24.24 -4.61
C TYR A 33 -11.05 -23.77 -3.68
N LEU A 34 -10.82 -22.47 -3.63
CA LEU A 34 -9.79 -21.90 -2.75
C LEU A 34 -10.44 -21.37 -1.45
N LYS A 35 -9.73 -21.50 -0.36
CA LYS A 35 -10.14 -20.83 0.87
C LYS A 35 -10.09 -19.33 0.70
N SER A 36 -11.07 -18.62 1.22
CA SER A 36 -11.02 -17.16 1.29
C SER A 36 -9.84 -16.68 2.12
N TYR A 37 -9.43 -15.43 1.94
CA TYR A 37 -8.40 -14.85 2.80
C TYR A 37 -8.86 -14.79 4.27
N ASN A 38 -10.13 -14.51 4.51
CA ASN A 38 -10.67 -14.47 5.87
C ASN A 38 -10.56 -15.85 6.54
N ASP A 39 -10.85 -16.95 5.82
CA ASP A 39 -10.68 -18.31 6.33
C ASP A 39 -9.20 -18.65 6.59
N VAL A 40 -8.31 -18.23 5.69
CA VAL A 40 -6.86 -18.50 5.82
C VAL A 40 -6.27 -17.78 7.05
N TYR A 41 -6.68 -16.54 7.28
CA TYR A 41 -6.17 -15.74 8.40
C TYR A 41 -7.00 -15.87 9.69
N GLY A 42 -8.15 -16.56 9.63
CA GLY A 42 -9.05 -16.73 10.78
C GLY A 42 -9.62 -15.41 11.28
N VAL A 43 -10.01 -14.53 10.36
CA VAL A 43 -10.57 -13.19 10.65
C VAL A 43 -12.01 -13.08 10.18
N GLY A 44 -12.77 -12.18 10.80
CA GLY A 44 -14.19 -12.00 10.50
C GLY A 44 -14.48 -11.13 9.26
N ASP A 45 -15.77 -10.94 8.97
CA ASP A 45 -16.28 -10.24 7.78
C ASP A 45 -15.98 -8.72 7.77
N GLY A 46 -15.50 -8.18 8.88
CA GLY A 46 -15.02 -6.79 8.96
C GLY A 46 -13.74 -6.54 8.15
N TRP A 47 -12.99 -7.60 7.81
CA TRP A 47 -11.80 -7.53 6.97
C TRP A 47 -12.17 -7.75 5.51
N LYS A 48 -11.82 -6.75 4.68
CA LYS A 48 -12.12 -6.76 3.23
C LYS A 48 -10.81 -6.71 2.45
N TRP A 49 -10.75 -7.48 1.37
CA TRP A 49 -9.60 -7.60 0.51
C TRP A 49 -9.91 -7.02 -0.86
N VAL A 50 -9.06 -6.10 -1.33
CA VAL A 50 -9.23 -5.43 -2.62
C VAL A 50 -7.89 -5.29 -3.34
N ASP A 51 -7.91 -5.20 -4.66
CA ASP A 51 -6.68 -4.95 -5.44
C ASP A 51 -6.20 -3.52 -5.28
N HIS A 52 -7.12 -2.60 -5.16
CA HIS A 52 -6.86 -1.17 -4.95
C HIS A 52 -8.08 -0.51 -4.32
N LEU A 53 -7.88 0.67 -3.79
CA LEU A 53 -8.95 1.48 -3.22
C LEU A 53 -8.83 2.92 -3.71
N CYS A 54 -9.92 3.47 -4.23
CA CYS A 54 -10.02 4.88 -4.58
C CYS A 54 -10.95 5.59 -3.59
N VAL A 55 -10.48 6.66 -3.00
CA VAL A 55 -11.26 7.47 -2.06
C VAL A 55 -11.08 8.97 -2.36
N THR A 56 -12.01 9.78 -1.90
CA THR A 56 -11.85 11.23 -1.92
C THR A 56 -11.44 11.72 -0.53
N LEU A 57 -10.33 12.42 -0.46
CA LEU A 57 -9.83 13.02 0.78
C LEU A 57 -10.75 14.17 1.25
N PRO A 58 -10.75 14.52 2.55
CA PRO A 58 -11.57 15.63 3.05
C PRO A 58 -11.32 16.97 2.37
N ASN A 59 -10.13 17.20 1.83
CA ASN A 59 -9.78 18.38 1.04
C ASN A 59 -10.23 18.30 -0.44
N GLY A 60 -10.97 17.24 -0.82
CA GLY A 60 -11.51 17.03 -2.17
C GLY A 60 -10.52 16.43 -3.17
N LEU A 61 -9.30 16.06 -2.76
CA LEU A 61 -8.34 15.41 -3.65
C LEU A 61 -8.67 13.91 -3.80
N PRO A 62 -8.58 13.35 -5.03
CA PRO A 62 -8.68 11.91 -5.24
C PRO A 62 -7.43 11.22 -4.74
N LEU A 63 -7.60 10.10 -4.05
CA LEU A 63 -6.53 9.26 -3.54
C LEU A 63 -6.68 7.83 -4.07
N TYR A 64 -5.60 7.29 -4.60
CA TYR A 64 -5.46 5.90 -5.02
C TYR A 64 -4.52 5.16 -4.06
N LEU A 65 -5.01 4.08 -3.46
CA LEU A 65 -4.23 3.21 -2.60
C LEU A 65 -4.03 1.88 -3.30
N THR A 66 -2.80 1.38 -3.33
CA THR A 66 -2.43 0.12 -3.96
C THR A 66 -1.24 -0.51 -3.25
N HIS A 67 -1.12 -1.85 -3.34
CA HIS A 67 0.14 -2.49 -2.93
C HIS A 67 1.33 -1.98 -3.75
N GLY A 68 1.10 -1.71 -5.03
CA GLY A 68 2.11 -1.23 -5.96
C GLY A 68 2.76 -2.34 -6.80
N ARG A 69 3.32 -1.93 -7.91
CA ARG A 69 4.10 -2.76 -8.85
C ARG A 69 5.32 -2.01 -9.40
N SER A 70 5.47 -0.75 -9.02
CA SER A 70 6.50 0.17 -9.52
C SER A 70 7.32 0.71 -8.36
N ASN A 71 8.58 1.02 -8.61
CA ASN A 71 9.45 1.72 -7.67
C ASN A 71 9.14 3.23 -7.60
N ASP A 72 8.23 3.71 -8.43
CA ASP A 72 7.94 5.13 -8.57
C ASP A 72 6.43 5.39 -8.43
N ALA A 73 6.03 5.59 -7.17
CA ALA A 73 4.66 5.97 -6.84
C ALA A 73 4.25 7.29 -7.51
N ALA A 74 5.16 8.25 -7.59
CA ALA A 74 4.87 9.55 -8.17
C ALA A 74 4.57 9.46 -9.67
N LYS A 75 5.27 8.60 -10.40
CA LYS A 75 4.98 8.33 -11.81
C LYS A 75 3.56 7.79 -11.98
N VAL A 76 3.15 6.84 -11.15
CA VAL A 76 1.79 6.30 -11.18
C VAL A 76 0.77 7.39 -10.86
N GLY A 77 0.97 8.15 -9.79
CA GLY A 77 0.08 9.24 -9.40
C GLY A 77 -0.05 10.33 -10.47
N LYS A 78 1.07 10.73 -11.11
CA LYS A 78 1.09 11.68 -12.24
C LYS A 78 0.29 11.15 -13.43
N THR A 79 0.43 9.87 -13.75
CA THR A 79 -0.31 9.23 -14.86
C THR A 79 -1.81 9.17 -14.58
N GLN A 80 -2.19 8.87 -13.34
CA GLN A 80 -3.60 8.76 -12.93
C GLN A 80 -4.25 10.12 -12.59
N GLY A 81 -3.46 11.18 -12.41
CA GLY A 81 -3.96 12.48 -11.96
C GLY A 81 -4.49 12.46 -10.53
N MET A 82 -3.95 11.60 -9.65
CA MET A 82 -4.44 11.36 -8.29
C MET A 82 -3.28 11.40 -7.29
N CYS A 83 -3.59 11.72 -6.04
CA CYS A 83 -2.69 11.36 -4.95
C CYS A 83 -2.57 9.84 -4.89
N ILE A 84 -1.42 9.32 -4.44
CA ILE A 84 -1.21 7.88 -4.36
C ILE A 84 -0.49 7.49 -3.06
N VAL A 85 -0.89 6.36 -2.49
CA VAL A 85 -0.15 5.62 -1.47
C VAL A 85 0.14 4.24 -2.00
N GLN A 86 1.41 3.82 -1.96
CA GLN A 86 1.79 2.45 -2.27
C GLN A 86 2.87 1.93 -1.32
N GLY A 87 2.90 0.61 -1.14
CA GLY A 87 3.96 -0.16 -0.48
C GLY A 87 4.88 -0.83 -1.48
N HIS A 88 5.07 -2.15 -1.37
CA HIS A 88 5.81 -3.04 -2.24
C HIS A 88 7.35 -2.96 -2.10
N HIS A 89 7.94 -1.79 -2.12
CA HIS A 89 9.38 -1.60 -1.93
C HIS A 89 9.71 -1.39 -0.46
N HIS A 90 10.13 -2.44 0.21
CA HIS A 90 10.37 -2.43 1.65
C HIS A 90 11.48 -1.49 2.09
N SER A 91 12.46 -1.24 1.21
CA SER A 91 13.62 -0.38 1.48
C SER A 91 13.47 1.06 0.97
N LEU A 92 12.28 1.46 0.57
CA LEU A 92 12.01 2.79 0.02
C LEU A 92 10.86 3.46 0.74
N SER A 93 11.13 4.64 1.30
CA SER A 93 10.12 5.46 1.95
C SER A 93 10.31 6.92 1.59
N LYS A 94 9.31 7.55 0.98
CA LYS A 94 9.36 8.95 0.57
C LYS A 94 7.98 9.55 0.34
N VAL A 95 7.89 10.86 0.46
CA VAL A 95 6.77 11.67 -0.05
C VAL A 95 7.28 12.58 -1.15
N GLU A 96 6.60 12.57 -2.27
CA GLU A 96 6.90 13.43 -3.43
C GLU A 96 5.68 14.26 -3.80
N TRP A 97 5.86 15.55 -4.01
CA TRP A 97 4.81 16.49 -4.37
C TRP A 97 4.97 16.97 -5.81
N TRP A 98 3.84 17.17 -6.50
CA TRP A 98 3.81 17.85 -7.80
C TRP A 98 2.54 18.65 -7.96
N LYS A 99 2.58 19.58 -8.88
CA LYS A 99 1.40 20.34 -9.30
C LYS A 99 1.09 19.98 -10.75
N PRO A 100 -0.11 19.42 -11.05
CA PRO A 100 -0.48 19.14 -12.42
C PRO A 100 -0.48 20.43 -13.24
N PHE A 101 -0.03 20.34 -14.49
CA PHE A 101 -0.13 21.45 -15.43
C PHE A 101 -1.59 21.54 -15.93
N SER A 102 -2.16 22.73 -15.94
CA SER A 102 -3.48 22.98 -16.51
C SER A 102 -3.39 24.08 -17.57
N VAL A 103 -3.78 23.74 -18.78
CA VAL A 103 -3.87 24.70 -19.89
C VAL A 103 -4.87 25.83 -19.58
N GLN A 104 -5.86 25.57 -18.74
CA GLN A 104 -6.89 26.54 -18.35
C GLN A 104 -6.49 27.43 -17.16
N GLY A 105 -5.28 27.30 -16.63
CA GLY A 105 -4.70 28.20 -15.63
C GLY A 105 -5.37 28.24 -14.25
N LYS A 106 -6.41 27.45 -14.01
CA LYS A 106 -7.17 27.51 -12.74
C LYS A 106 -6.54 26.63 -11.68
N ASN A 107 -6.21 27.26 -10.57
CA ASN A 107 -5.84 26.77 -9.21
C ASN A 107 -5.93 25.25 -8.98
N GLN A 108 -5.07 24.48 -9.63
CA GLN A 108 -4.97 23.07 -9.30
C GLN A 108 -4.24 22.91 -7.96
N LYS A 109 -4.82 22.12 -7.07
CA LYS A 109 -4.17 21.76 -5.82
C LYS A 109 -2.96 20.88 -6.10
N PRO A 110 -1.87 20.99 -5.32
CA PRO A 110 -0.77 20.04 -5.38
C PRO A 110 -1.28 18.63 -5.09
N LEU A 111 -0.78 17.67 -5.84
CA LEU A 111 -0.94 16.25 -5.61
C LEU A 111 0.34 15.68 -4.99
N TRP A 112 0.24 14.50 -4.43
CA TRP A 112 1.38 13.86 -3.78
C TRP A 112 1.36 12.35 -3.95
N ALA A 113 2.54 11.75 -3.86
CA ALA A 113 2.74 10.32 -3.76
C ALA A 113 3.44 10.00 -2.43
N MET A 114 2.95 9.00 -1.73
CA MET A 114 3.58 8.44 -0.55
C MET A 114 3.97 6.99 -0.83
N GLN A 115 5.27 6.73 -0.83
CA GLN A 115 5.84 5.40 -0.88
C GLN A 115 6.16 4.97 0.55
N LEU A 116 5.66 3.82 0.96
CA LEU A 116 5.88 3.26 2.30
C LEU A 116 6.78 2.04 2.25
N GLY A 117 7.58 1.86 3.27
CA GLY A 117 8.37 0.68 3.50
C GLY A 117 7.51 -0.51 3.97
N CYS A 118 7.80 -1.06 5.13
CA CYS A 118 7.06 -2.20 5.68
C CYS A 118 6.97 -2.14 7.20
N LEU A 119 6.24 -3.11 7.78
CA LEU A 119 6.13 -3.32 9.23
C LEU A 119 6.75 -4.67 9.65
N ILE A 120 7.69 -5.18 8.87
CA ILE A 120 8.32 -6.49 9.09
C ILE A 120 9.75 -6.27 9.54
N ASP A 121 10.12 -6.86 10.67
CA ASP A 121 11.47 -6.86 11.23
C ASP A 121 12.49 -7.43 10.23
N ASP A 122 13.67 -6.80 10.16
CA ASP A 122 14.82 -7.17 9.31
C ASP A 122 15.24 -8.64 9.51
N TYR A 123 15.11 -9.16 10.72
CA TYR A 123 15.43 -10.54 11.06
C TYR A 123 14.33 -11.54 10.72
N SER A 124 13.19 -11.07 10.20
CA SER A 124 12.09 -11.96 9.84
C SER A 124 12.49 -12.93 8.74
N PRO A 125 12.14 -14.24 8.85
CA PRO A 125 12.29 -15.20 7.76
C PRO A 125 11.61 -14.77 6.45
N ALA A 126 10.66 -13.86 6.52
CA ALA A 126 10.00 -13.27 5.34
C ALA A 126 10.99 -12.58 4.37
N PHE A 127 12.17 -12.14 4.86
CA PHE A 127 13.21 -11.52 4.03
C PHE A 127 14.32 -12.50 3.60
N ASN A 128 14.23 -13.77 3.92
CA ASN A 128 15.26 -14.75 3.52
C ASN A 128 15.49 -14.87 2.02
N TYR A 129 14.53 -14.44 1.19
CA TYR A 129 14.67 -14.38 -0.26
C TYR A 129 15.51 -13.17 -0.73
N ASN A 130 15.76 -12.19 0.14
CA ASN A 130 16.47 -10.95 -0.17
C ASN A 130 17.95 -10.97 0.21
N LYS A 131 18.54 -12.13 0.44
CA LYS A 131 19.93 -12.31 0.93
C LYS A 131 21.04 -11.63 0.08
N GLY A 132 20.70 -11.02 -1.03
CA GLY A 132 21.62 -10.25 -1.88
C GLY A 132 21.31 -8.76 -1.98
N GLN A 133 20.31 -8.24 -1.27
CA GLN A 133 20.00 -6.81 -1.31
C GLN A 133 20.90 -6.05 -0.32
N MET A 134 21.47 -4.94 -0.81
CA MET A 134 22.36 -4.07 -0.03
C MET A 134 21.62 -3.06 0.87
N THR A 135 20.29 -3.04 0.84
CA THR A 135 19.48 -2.07 1.59
C THR A 135 18.52 -2.78 2.54
N ALA A 136 18.57 -2.38 3.80
CA ALA A 136 17.63 -2.86 4.83
C ALA A 136 16.21 -2.35 4.59
N PRO A 137 15.17 -3.07 5.05
CA PRO A 137 13.81 -2.58 5.06
C PRO A 137 13.67 -1.34 5.94
N MET A 138 12.77 -0.44 5.56
CA MET A 138 12.43 0.75 6.32
C MET A 138 11.12 0.51 7.08
N LEU A 139 11.20 0.46 8.41
CA LEU A 139 10.04 0.23 9.27
C LEU A 139 9.26 1.53 9.44
N ASN A 140 8.12 1.62 8.77
CA ASN A 140 7.28 2.81 8.85
C ASN A 140 5.83 2.53 8.47
N CYS A 141 4.96 3.46 8.86
CA CYS A 141 3.59 3.55 8.38
C CYS A 141 3.28 4.96 7.88
N GLY A 142 2.20 5.11 7.15
CA GLY A 142 1.75 6.40 6.63
C GLY A 142 0.44 6.83 7.28
N ILE A 143 0.33 8.12 7.57
CA ILE A 143 -0.91 8.76 7.99
C ILE A 143 -1.25 9.90 7.03
N ILE A 144 -2.53 10.23 6.96
CA ILE A 144 -3.00 11.37 6.16
C ILE A 144 -3.83 12.27 7.06
N ILE A 145 -3.30 13.47 7.33
CA ILE A 145 -3.95 14.45 8.19
C ILE A 145 -4.35 15.65 7.34
N ASN A 146 -5.64 15.97 7.30
CA ASN A 146 -6.18 17.10 6.51
C ASN A 146 -5.75 17.04 5.03
N GLY A 147 -5.66 15.83 4.47
CA GLY A 147 -5.27 15.59 3.08
C GLY A 147 -3.76 15.73 2.80
N LYS A 148 -2.93 15.82 3.82
CA LYS A 148 -1.46 15.84 3.71
C LYS A 148 -0.89 14.51 4.19
N PRO A 149 0.05 13.92 3.41
CA PRO A 149 0.72 12.67 3.76
C PRO A 149 1.82 12.93 4.79
N GLU A 150 1.97 12.01 5.74
CA GLU A 150 3.05 11.99 6.70
C GLU A 150 3.53 10.56 6.90
N ILE A 151 4.84 10.35 7.01
CA ILE A 151 5.44 9.04 7.26
C ILE A 151 5.94 9.01 8.70
N ILE A 152 5.54 7.99 9.44
CA ILE A 152 5.98 7.75 10.81
C ILE A 152 6.95 6.57 10.79
N PHE A 153 8.20 6.80 11.16
CA PHE A 153 9.21 5.76 11.31
C PHE A 153 9.10 5.13 12.69
N LEU A 154 9.08 3.79 12.74
CA LEU A 154 8.93 3.07 14.01
C LEU A 154 10.18 3.16 14.89
N ASP A 155 11.35 3.26 14.30
CA ASP A 155 12.63 3.44 15.03
C ASP A 155 12.66 4.73 15.86
N GLU A 156 11.80 5.70 15.54
CA GLU A 156 11.64 6.94 16.29
C GLU A 156 10.69 6.81 17.50
N LEU A 157 9.86 5.76 17.52
CA LEU A 157 8.85 5.53 18.55
C LEU A 157 9.36 4.62 19.69
N VAL A 158 10.49 3.95 19.51
CA VAL A 158 11.07 2.95 20.44
C VAL A 158 12.26 3.55 21.22
N LYS A 159 12.16 4.79 21.64
CA LYS A 159 13.15 5.44 22.53
C LYS A 159 12.65 5.52 23.96
#